data_165293f248adf53029d44e96f147ffd6
#
_entry.id   165293f248adf53029d44e96f147ffd6
#
_cell.length_a   1.000
_cell.length_b   1.000
_cell.length_c   1.000
_cell.angle_alpha   90.00
_cell.angle_beta   90.00
_cell.angle_gamma   90.00
#
_symmetry.space_group_name_H-M   'P 1'
#
loop_
_entity.id
_entity.type
_entity.pdbx_description
1 polymer ?
#
loop_
_entity_poly.entity_id
_entity_poly.type
_entity_poly.pdbx_seq_one_letter_code
_entity_poly.pdbx_strand_id
1 'polypeptide(L)'
;MSRAPRSVPSHARRKKVFKQTKGMRGRRKNNITTANAAADKSLQHNYIGRKERKRNFRALWIQRINAAVRGHGLTYSRFIAGLAGAGIVVDRKVLSDLAIHEPAAFKALVDQASKA
;
A
#
# COMPACT_ATOMS: atom_id res chain seq x y z
N MET A 1 46.55 7.30 -30.30
CA MET A 1 45.65 6.27 -29.74
C MET A 1 44.21 6.73 -29.87
N SER A 2 43.38 5.93 -30.48
CA SER A 2 41.96 6.23 -30.54
C SER A 2 41.27 5.91 -29.20
N ARG A 3 40.46 6.83 -28.71
CA ARG A 3 39.67 6.65 -27.51
C ARG A 3 38.46 5.76 -27.83
N ALA A 4 38.23 4.73 -27.07
CA ALA A 4 37.05 3.90 -27.25
C ALA A 4 35.77 4.75 -27.06
N PRO A 5 34.84 4.79 -28.04
CA PRO A 5 33.64 5.60 -27.92
C PRO A 5 32.71 5.00 -26.87
N ARG A 6 32.32 5.81 -25.88
CA ARG A 6 31.38 5.44 -24.82
C ARG A 6 29.96 5.98 -25.07
N SER A 7 29.69 6.42 -26.29
CA SER A 7 28.42 7.08 -26.63
C SER A 7 27.21 6.16 -26.47
N VAL A 8 27.29 4.93 -26.94
CA VAL A 8 26.16 3.98 -26.87
C VAL A 8 25.82 3.60 -25.41
N PRO A 9 26.79 3.16 -24.57
CA PRO A 9 26.48 2.89 -23.16
C PRO A 9 25.99 4.12 -22.38
N SER A 10 26.60 5.29 -22.66
CA SER A 10 26.19 6.55 -22.04
C SER A 10 24.75 6.93 -22.39
N HIS A 11 24.40 6.80 -23.66
CA HIS A 11 23.05 7.07 -24.15
C HIS A 11 22.02 6.10 -23.53
N ALA A 12 22.37 4.83 -23.41
CA ALA A 12 21.50 3.82 -22.77
C ALA A 12 21.23 4.16 -21.31
N ARG A 13 22.25 4.59 -20.54
CA ARG A 13 22.08 5.03 -19.15
C ARG A 13 21.18 6.24 -19.03
N ARG A 14 21.35 7.23 -19.90
CA ARG A 14 20.48 8.41 -19.94
C ARG A 14 19.02 8.05 -20.27
N LYS A 15 18.79 7.19 -21.26
CA LYS A 15 17.46 6.68 -21.59
C LYS A 15 16.79 5.99 -20.40
N LYS A 16 17.56 5.21 -19.63
CA LYS A 16 17.04 4.54 -18.44
C LYS A 16 16.55 5.54 -17.40
N VAL A 17 17.31 6.62 -17.17
CA VAL A 17 16.91 7.69 -16.25
C VAL A 17 15.67 8.42 -16.79
N PHE A 18 15.65 8.77 -18.05
CA PHE A 18 14.49 9.46 -18.65
C PHE A 18 13.22 8.60 -18.65
N LYS A 19 13.34 7.29 -18.73
CA LYS A 19 12.20 6.38 -18.58
C LYS A 19 11.59 6.47 -17.17
N GLN A 20 12.42 6.62 -16.14
CA GLN A 20 11.96 6.79 -14.75
C GLN A 20 11.33 8.18 -14.51
N THR A 21 11.79 9.20 -15.21
CA THR A 21 11.33 10.59 -15.04
C THR A 21 10.31 11.02 -16.09
N LYS A 22 9.87 10.12 -16.94
CA LYS A 22 8.90 10.40 -18.00
C LYS A 22 7.64 11.05 -17.42
N GLY A 23 7.22 12.18 -18.00
CA GLY A 23 6.03 12.92 -17.57
C GLY A 23 6.23 13.87 -16.41
N MET A 24 7.42 13.97 -15.84
CA MET A 24 7.70 14.91 -14.76
C MET A 24 7.69 16.36 -15.29
N ARG A 25 7.32 17.28 -14.40
CA ARG A 25 7.17 18.69 -14.73
C ARG A 25 8.50 19.35 -15.10
N GLY A 26 8.47 20.17 -16.12
CA GLY A 26 9.61 21.00 -16.56
C GLY A 26 10.74 20.16 -17.14
N ARG A 27 11.98 20.57 -16.83
CA ARG A 27 13.19 19.95 -17.35
C ARG A 27 13.58 18.64 -16.66
N ARG A 28 12.88 18.20 -15.65
CA ARG A 28 13.11 16.93 -14.94
C ARG A 28 12.95 15.71 -15.85
N LYS A 29 12.18 15.84 -16.90
CA LYS A 29 11.92 14.75 -17.87
C LYS A 29 12.95 14.67 -19.01
N ASN A 30 13.70 15.73 -19.32
CA ASN A 30 14.52 15.81 -20.52
C ASN A 30 15.93 16.39 -20.31
N ASN A 31 16.27 16.86 -19.13
CA ASN A 31 17.62 17.33 -18.78
C ASN A 31 18.26 16.34 -17.81
N ILE A 32 19.40 15.74 -18.21
CA ILE A 32 20.00 14.64 -17.42
C ILE A 32 20.40 15.04 -16.00
N THR A 33 20.87 16.24 -15.77
CA THR A 33 21.29 16.70 -14.45
C THR A 33 20.11 16.77 -13.50
N THR A 34 19.03 17.43 -13.92
CA THR A 34 17.80 17.54 -13.12
C THR A 34 17.04 16.22 -13.06
N ALA A 35 17.09 15.41 -14.13
CA ALA A 35 16.46 14.09 -14.16
C ALA A 35 17.10 13.12 -13.18
N ASN A 36 18.42 13.12 -13.02
CA ASN A 36 19.11 12.29 -12.02
C ASN A 36 18.65 12.63 -10.60
N ALA A 37 18.61 13.91 -10.25
CA ALA A 37 18.13 14.37 -8.94
C ALA A 37 16.66 14.00 -8.72
N ALA A 38 15.83 14.16 -9.73
CA ALA A 38 14.41 13.81 -9.67
C ALA A 38 14.19 12.30 -9.52
N ALA A 39 14.97 11.47 -10.24
CA ALA A 39 14.91 10.02 -10.13
C ALA A 39 15.32 9.54 -8.73
N ASP A 40 16.40 10.07 -8.17
CA ASP A 40 16.84 9.74 -6.82
C ASP A 40 15.79 10.10 -5.77
N LYS A 41 15.20 11.28 -5.89
CA LYS A 41 14.11 11.70 -5.00
C LYS A 41 12.87 10.83 -5.13
N SER A 42 12.52 10.44 -6.35
CA SER A 42 11.42 9.51 -6.64
C SER A 42 11.63 8.15 -5.95
N LEU A 43 12.85 7.62 -6.00
CA LEU A 43 13.18 6.35 -5.34
C LEU A 43 13.09 6.45 -3.81
N GLN A 44 13.50 7.58 -3.22
CA GLN A 44 13.31 7.85 -1.79
C GLN A 44 11.82 7.90 -1.43
N HIS A 45 11.01 8.59 -2.21
CA HIS A 45 9.56 8.64 -2.02
C HIS A 45 8.92 7.27 -2.16
N ASN A 46 9.40 6.44 -3.10
CA ASN A 46 8.89 5.08 -3.26
C ASN A 46 9.18 4.22 -2.04
N TYR A 47 10.37 4.35 -1.44
CA TYR A 47 10.72 3.63 -0.21
C TYR A 47 9.80 4.01 0.95
N ILE A 48 9.60 5.29 1.17
CA ILE A 48 8.69 5.81 2.21
C ILE A 48 7.24 5.42 1.88
N GLY A 49 6.83 5.59 0.64
CA GLY A 49 5.47 5.29 0.17
C GLY A 49 5.08 3.82 0.35
N ARG A 50 6.01 2.88 0.13
CA ARG A 50 5.74 1.46 0.40
C ARG A 50 5.49 1.17 1.88
N LYS A 51 6.17 1.89 2.79
CA LYS A 51 5.91 1.78 4.23
C LYS A 51 4.57 2.40 4.61
N GLU A 52 4.27 3.59 4.10
CA GLU A 52 3.00 4.28 4.32
C GLU A 52 1.82 3.50 3.75
N ARG A 53 1.98 2.85 2.61
CA ARG A 53 0.95 2.03 1.98
C ARG A 53 0.40 0.97 2.94
N LYS A 54 1.27 0.27 3.63
CA LYS A 54 0.87 -0.75 4.62
C LYS A 54 0.07 -0.15 5.76
N ARG A 55 0.50 1.00 6.28
CA ARG A 55 -0.20 1.72 7.36
C ARG A 55 -1.55 2.23 6.90
N ASN A 56 -1.62 2.80 5.71
CA ASN A 56 -2.85 3.37 5.16
C ASN A 56 -3.89 2.28 4.87
N PHE A 57 -3.49 1.15 4.30
CA PHE A 57 -4.40 0.04 4.09
C PHE A 57 -4.89 -0.57 5.40
N ARG A 58 -4.01 -0.71 6.38
CA ARG A 58 -4.44 -1.19 7.71
C ARG A 58 -5.48 -0.26 8.33
N ALA A 59 -5.28 1.04 8.25
CA ALA A 59 -6.25 2.02 8.74
C ALA A 59 -7.60 1.90 8.00
N LEU A 60 -7.56 1.71 6.69
CA LEU A 60 -8.76 1.52 5.87
C LEU A 60 -9.52 0.23 6.25
N TRP A 61 -8.82 -0.87 6.45
CA TRP A 61 -9.44 -2.14 6.87
C TRP A 61 -10.12 -2.00 8.24
N ILE A 62 -9.43 -1.37 9.19
CA ILE A 62 -9.98 -1.11 10.53
C ILE A 62 -11.25 -0.26 10.44
N GLN A 63 -11.24 0.77 9.62
CA GLN A 63 -12.40 1.64 9.41
C GLN A 63 -13.59 0.86 8.83
N ARG A 64 -13.35 0.03 7.83
CA ARG A 64 -14.39 -0.81 7.21
C ARG A 64 -14.96 -1.85 8.18
N ILE A 65 -14.09 -2.53 8.92
CA ILE A 65 -14.51 -3.50 9.95
C ILE A 65 -15.33 -2.80 11.03
N ASN A 66 -14.87 -1.66 11.52
CA ASN A 66 -15.59 -0.89 12.55
C ASN A 66 -17.00 -0.47 12.06
N ALA A 67 -17.11 0.03 10.84
CA ALA A 67 -18.40 0.38 10.26
C ALA A 67 -19.35 -0.83 10.20
N ALA A 68 -18.84 -1.98 9.78
CA ALA A 68 -19.63 -3.21 9.67
C ALA A 68 -20.07 -3.75 11.05
N VAL A 69 -19.17 -3.78 12.03
CA VAL A 69 -19.52 -4.30 13.37
C VAL A 69 -20.46 -3.37 14.13
N ARG A 70 -20.41 -2.07 13.88
CA ARG A 70 -21.36 -1.12 14.48
C ARG A 70 -22.78 -1.35 13.99
N GLY A 71 -22.95 -1.81 12.76
CA GLY A 71 -24.25 -2.26 12.24
C GLY A 71 -24.82 -3.46 13.00
N HIS A 72 -23.98 -4.23 13.70
CA HIS A 72 -24.37 -5.35 14.55
C HIS A 72 -24.36 -5.03 16.06
N GLY A 73 -24.18 -3.76 16.42
CA GLY A 73 -24.23 -3.31 17.82
C GLY A 73 -22.92 -3.50 18.62
N LEU A 74 -21.82 -3.86 17.97
CA LEU A 74 -20.52 -4.00 18.61
C LEU A 74 -19.58 -2.86 18.25
N THR A 75 -18.55 -2.67 19.07
CA THR A 75 -17.42 -1.80 18.75
C THR A 75 -16.29 -2.63 18.17
N TYR A 76 -15.40 -2.00 17.41
CA TYR A 76 -14.23 -2.67 16.84
C TYR A 76 -13.38 -3.36 17.92
N SER A 77 -13.10 -2.69 19.03
CA SER A 77 -12.29 -3.23 20.12
C SER A 77 -12.91 -4.50 20.73
N ARG A 78 -14.21 -4.49 20.97
CA ARG A 78 -14.93 -5.66 21.49
C ARG A 78 -14.96 -6.81 20.50
N PHE A 79 -15.12 -6.50 19.21
CA PHE A 79 -15.11 -7.50 18.15
C PHE A 79 -13.75 -8.21 18.06
N ILE A 80 -12.65 -7.45 18.04
CA ILE A 80 -11.29 -8.02 18.00
C ILE A 80 -10.98 -8.81 19.28
N ALA A 81 -11.35 -8.30 20.45
CA ALA A 81 -11.18 -9.02 21.71
C ALA A 81 -12.00 -10.32 21.72
N GLY A 82 -13.23 -10.29 21.22
CA GLY A 82 -14.09 -11.47 21.10
C GLY A 82 -13.53 -12.52 20.15
N LEU A 83 -12.98 -12.13 19.00
CA LEU A 83 -12.30 -13.07 18.10
C LEU A 83 -11.08 -13.71 18.76
N ALA A 84 -10.28 -12.94 19.47
CA ALA A 84 -9.14 -13.45 20.22
C ALA A 84 -9.57 -14.44 21.32
N GLY A 85 -10.64 -14.11 22.05
CA GLY A 85 -11.23 -14.99 23.07
C GLY A 85 -11.79 -16.29 22.49
N ALA A 86 -12.34 -16.25 21.31
CA ALA A 86 -12.83 -17.44 20.59
C ALA A 86 -11.71 -18.25 19.91
N GLY A 87 -10.47 -17.80 19.97
CA GLY A 87 -9.33 -18.44 19.32
C GLY A 87 -9.34 -18.32 17.78
N ILE A 88 -10.09 -17.37 17.23
CA ILE A 88 -10.19 -17.15 15.78
C ILE A 88 -9.06 -16.21 15.33
N VAL A 89 -8.19 -16.71 14.48
CA VAL A 89 -7.05 -15.94 13.92
C VAL A 89 -7.33 -15.62 12.45
N VAL A 90 -7.83 -14.42 12.21
CA VAL A 90 -8.10 -13.90 10.86
C VAL A 90 -7.49 -12.50 10.76
N ASP A 91 -6.81 -12.22 9.66
CA ASP A 91 -6.21 -10.90 9.49
C ASP A 91 -7.27 -9.83 9.11
N ARG A 92 -6.91 -8.56 9.29
CA ARG A 92 -7.82 -7.44 9.06
C ARG A 92 -8.19 -7.25 7.60
N LYS A 93 -7.31 -7.63 6.67
CA LYS A 93 -7.58 -7.58 5.24
C LYS A 93 -8.73 -8.52 4.89
N VAL A 94 -8.66 -9.77 5.35
CA VAL A 94 -9.70 -10.77 5.12
C VAL A 94 -11.01 -10.36 5.79
N LEU A 95 -10.96 -9.87 7.03
CA LEU A 95 -12.16 -9.39 7.74
C LEU A 95 -12.85 -8.24 6.99
N SER A 96 -12.07 -7.30 6.49
CA SER A 96 -12.58 -6.18 5.69
C SER A 96 -13.21 -6.67 4.38
N ASP A 97 -12.61 -7.64 3.74
CA ASP A 97 -13.12 -8.23 2.50
C ASP A 97 -14.42 -8.98 2.73
N LEU A 98 -14.50 -9.81 3.77
CA LEU A 98 -15.73 -10.50 4.17
C LEU A 98 -16.85 -9.52 4.50
N ALA A 99 -16.56 -8.43 5.16
CA ALA A 99 -17.55 -7.41 5.51
C ALA A 99 -18.22 -6.79 4.28
N ILE A 100 -17.49 -6.69 3.17
CA ILE A 100 -17.99 -6.09 1.93
C ILE A 100 -18.68 -7.14 1.04
N HIS A 101 -18.02 -8.27 0.79
CA HIS A 101 -18.42 -9.24 -0.22
C HIS A 101 -19.29 -10.38 0.34
N GLU A 102 -19.08 -10.75 1.59
CA GLU A 102 -19.80 -11.85 2.23
C GLU A 102 -20.36 -11.45 3.60
N PRO A 103 -21.43 -10.62 3.65
CA PRO A 103 -22.00 -10.13 4.90
C PRO A 103 -22.49 -11.24 5.83
N ALA A 104 -22.99 -12.35 5.28
CA ALA A 104 -23.46 -13.49 6.06
C ALA A 104 -22.32 -14.18 6.83
N ALA A 105 -21.18 -14.41 6.16
CA ALA A 105 -19.99 -14.96 6.79
C ALA A 105 -19.42 -14.02 7.86
N PHE A 106 -19.40 -12.73 7.58
CA PHE A 106 -18.99 -11.71 8.55
C PHE A 106 -19.91 -11.70 9.78
N LYS A 107 -21.21 -11.78 9.60
CA LYS A 107 -22.17 -11.86 10.70
C LYS A 107 -21.93 -13.08 11.59
N ALA A 108 -21.63 -14.24 10.99
CA ALA A 108 -21.28 -15.44 11.76
C ALA A 108 -20.06 -15.22 12.65
N LEU A 109 -19.05 -14.51 12.17
CA LEU A 109 -17.87 -14.12 12.98
C LEU A 109 -18.25 -13.15 14.10
N VAL A 110 -19.13 -12.19 13.83
CA VAL A 110 -19.63 -11.25 14.86
C VAL A 110 -20.38 -12.01 15.95
N ASP A 111 -21.23 -12.95 15.58
CA ASP A 111 -22.00 -13.77 16.54
C ASP A 111 -21.08 -14.62 17.42
N GLN A 112 -20.02 -15.20 16.83
CA GLN A 112 -19.01 -15.96 17.60
C GLN A 112 -18.23 -15.05 18.55
N ALA A 113 -17.82 -13.88 18.10
CA ALA A 113 -17.12 -12.89 18.91
C ALA A 113 -17.97 -12.36 20.06
N SER A 114 -19.29 -12.28 19.88
CA SER A 114 -20.22 -11.82 20.92
C SER A 114 -20.41 -12.83 22.03
N LYS A 115 -20.20 -14.10 21.75
CA LYS A 115 -20.36 -15.21 22.72
C LYS A 115 -19.10 -15.46 23.55
N ALA A 116 -17.97 -14.94 23.09
CA ALA A 116 -16.69 -15.15 23.75
C ALA A 116 -16.42 -14.07 24.87
#